data_8157b293173204c50270dfbdf8d92888
#
_entry.id   8157b293173204c50270dfbdf8d92888
#
_cell.length_a   1.000
_cell.length_b   1.000
_cell.length_c   1.000
_cell.angle_alpha   90.00
_cell.angle_beta   90.00
_cell.angle_gamma   90.00
#
_symmetry.space_group_name_H-M   'P 1'
#
loop_
_entity.id
_entity.type
_entity.pdbx_description
1 polymer ?
#
loop_
_entity_poly.entity_id
_entity_poly.type
_entity_poly.pdbx_seq_one_letter_code
_entity_poly.pdbx_strand_id
1 'polypeptide(L)'
;MNRVTLIGNLTADPEIRRLNDGEKVANLRLATNEHWTDKATGERRSRADFHRIVSFSTPLIDAVIAPHARKGKQVSVEGQLRTRQWVDQGGITRYTTEILIGPRGSFQLLGTPRPAVGPAGPSGSEAESELVEHDDIEMPETPSERGNRVAARAAGMPVSLDDCPI
;
A
#
# COMPACT_ATOMS: atom_id res chain seq x y z
N MET A 1 -9.58 -30.28 9.37
CA MET A 1 -9.96 -29.30 8.34
C MET A 1 -8.90 -28.20 8.31
N ASN A 2 -8.38 -27.80 7.14
CA ASN A 2 -7.38 -26.72 7.01
C ASN A 2 -7.95 -25.67 6.05
N ARG A 3 -8.41 -24.54 6.58
CA ARG A 3 -9.05 -23.46 5.84
C ARG A 3 -8.75 -22.14 6.54
N VAL A 4 -8.32 -21.16 5.77
CA VAL A 4 -8.03 -19.80 6.22
C VAL A 4 -8.79 -18.84 5.34
N THR A 5 -9.46 -17.88 5.95
CA THR A 5 -10.13 -16.78 5.26
C THR A 5 -9.59 -15.46 5.80
N LEU A 6 -9.08 -14.61 4.92
CA LEU A 6 -8.51 -13.31 5.27
C LEU A 6 -9.12 -12.21 4.42
N ILE A 7 -9.34 -11.06 5.03
CA ILE A 7 -9.68 -9.82 4.36
C ILE A 7 -8.62 -8.78 4.74
N GLY A 8 -7.97 -8.19 3.75
CA GLY A 8 -6.91 -7.23 3.99
C GLY A 8 -6.50 -6.48 2.73
N ASN A 9 -5.41 -5.72 2.82
CA ASN A 9 -4.90 -4.94 1.70
C ASN A 9 -3.61 -5.54 1.14
N LEU A 10 -3.46 -5.53 -0.17
CA LEU A 10 -2.20 -5.91 -0.82
C LEU A 10 -1.12 -4.88 -0.50
N THR A 11 0.02 -5.34 0.02
CA THR A 11 1.15 -4.47 0.40
C THR A 11 2.14 -4.22 -0.73
N ALA A 12 2.09 -5.05 -1.78
CA ALA A 12 2.89 -4.94 -2.99
C ALA A 12 2.06 -5.44 -4.17
N ASP A 13 2.50 -5.12 -5.39
CA ASP A 13 1.97 -5.73 -6.60
C ASP A 13 2.29 -7.22 -6.62
N PRO A 14 1.41 -8.07 -7.19
CA PRO A 14 1.65 -9.50 -7.31
C PRO A 14 2.89 -9.82 -8.14
N GLU A 15 3.74 -10.71 -7.62
CA GLU A 15 4.86 -11.28 -8.38
C GLU A 15 4.39 -12.52 -9.12
N ILE A 16 4.31 -12.43 -10.45
CA ILE A 16 3.88 -13.54 -11.29
C ILE A 16 5.11 -14.12 -12.00
N ARG A 17 5.30 -15.43 -11.86
CA ARG A 17 6.39 -16.16 -12.53
C ARG A 17 5.82 -17.34 -13.33
N ARG A 18 6.49 -17.69 -14.40
CA ARG A 18 6.23 -18.95 -15.13
C ARG A 18 7.14 -20.04 -14.60
N LEU A 19 6.59 -21.21 -14.40
CA LEU A 19 7.31 -22.42 -14.05
C LEU A 19 7.81 -23.09 -15.36
N ASN A 20 8.74 -24.05 -15.22
CA ASN A 20 9.35 -24.74 -16.36
C ASN A 20 8.36 -25.59 -17.17
N ASP A 21 7.24 -25.96 -16.57
CA ASP A 21 6.13 -26.71 -17.16
C ASP A 21 5.10 -25.80 -17.88
N GLY A 22 5.35 -24.47 -17.89
CA GLY A 22 4.46 -23.48 -18.49
C GLY A 22 3.35 -22.99 -17.58
N GLU A 23 3.16 -23.59 -16.41
CA GLU A 23 2.22 -23.10 -15.41
C GLU A 23 2.68 -21.76 -14.80
N LYS A 24 1.73 -21.03 -14.26
CA LYS A 24 2.01 -19.75 -13.59
C LYS A 24 1.88 -19.89 -12.07
N VAL A 25 2.74 -19.17 -11.36
CA VAL A 25 2.63 -18.97 -9.94
C VAL A 25 2.54 -17.47 -9.64
N ALA A 26 1.58 -17.07 -8.80
CA ALA A 26 1.46 -15.72 -8.29
C ALA A 26 1.76 -15.71 -6.78
N ASN A 27 2.68 -14.85 -6.39
CA ASN A 27 3.00 -14.56 -4.99
C ASN A 27 2.43 -13.19 -4.64
N LEU A 28 1.64 -13.15 -3.56
CA LEU A 28 1.03 -11.92 -3.07
C LEU A 28 1.39 -11.69 -1.60
N ARG A 29 1.41 -10.44 -1.19
CA ARG A 29 1.63 -10.03 0.21
C ARG A 29 0.41 -9.27 0.68
N LEU A 30 -0.25 -9.79 1.70
CA LEU A 30 -1.46 -9.23 2.30
C LEU A 30 -1.17 -8.73 3.70
N ALA A 31 -1.68 -7.55 4.05
CA ALA A 31 -1.73 -7.06 5.42
C ALA A 31 -3.16 -7.09 5.93
N THR A 32 -3.35 -7.66 7.11
CA THR A 32 -4.58 -7.58 7.90
C THR A 32 -4.34 -6.65 9.07
N ASN A 33 -5.25 -5.70 9.32
CA ASN A 33 -5.13 -4.72 10.39
C ASN A 33 -6.17 -5.00 11.47
N GLU A 34 -5.70 -5.06 12.71
CA GLU A 34 -6.53 -5.08 13.89
C GLU A 34 -6.47 -3.72 14.60
N HIS A 35 -7.60 -3.25 15.08
CA HIS A 35 -7.70 -2.03 15.86
C HIS A 35 -8.43 -2.32 17.17
N TRP A 36 -7.84 -1.88 18.27
CA TRP A 36 -8.49 -2.01 19.57
C TRP A 36 -8.21 -0.78 20.43
N THR A 37 -9.02 -0.61 21.47
CA THR A 37 -8.77 0.41 22.50
C THR A 37 -8.17 -0.29 23.71
N ASP A 38 -7.01 0.19 24.16
CA ASP A 38 -6.38 -0.28 25.38
C ASP A 38 -7.27 0.10 26.58
N LYS A 39 -7.72 -0.90 27.32
CA LYS A 39 -8.63 -0.68 28.44
C LYS A 39 -8.00 0.06 29.63
N ALA A 40 -6.68 0.00 29.76
CA ALA A 40 -5.97 0.64 30.87
C ALA A 40 -5.68 2.13 30.59
N THR A 41 -5.34 2.45 29.32
CA THR A 41 -4.95 3.82 28.93
C THR A 41 -6.02 4.56 28.15
N GLY A 42 -7.04 3.87 27.61
CA GLY A 42 -8.05 4.43 26.71
C GLY A 42 -7.52 4.77 25.32
N GLU A 43 -6.25 4.46 25.02
CA GLU A 43 -5.63 4.75 23.74
C GLU A 43 -6.06 3.78 22.64
N ARG A 44 -6.23 4.28 21.42
CA ARG A 44 -6.43 3.43 20.24
C ARG A 44 -5.09 2.87 19.80
N ARG A 45 -5.02 1.55 19.72
CA ARG A 45 -3.86 0.81 19.22
C ARG A 45 -4.23 0.07 17.93
N SER A 46 -3.23 -0.15 17.10
CA SER A 46 -3.35 -0.93 15.88
C SER A 46 -2.18 -1.87 15.70
N ARG A 47 -2.45 -3.01 15.07
CA ARG A 47 -1.45 -4.01 14.70
C ARG A 47 -1.72 -4.46 13.28
N ALA A 48 -0.64 -4.61 12.50
CA ALA A 48 -0.70 -5.18 11.16
C ALA A 48 0.02 -6.53 11.14
N ASP A 49 -0.66 -7.56 10.68
CA ASP A 49 -0.08 -8.87 10.44
C ASP A 49 0.08 -9.09 8.92
N PHE A 50 1.26 -9.59 8.52
CA PHE A 50 1.61 -9.76 7.12
C PHE A 50 1.54 -11.23 6.73
N HIS A 51 0.83 -11.52 5.64
CA HIS A 51 0.61 -12.87 5.16
C HIS A 51 1.19 -13.06 3.75
N ARG A 52 1.80 -14.21 3.52
CA ARG A 52 2.23 -14.64 2.19
C ARG A 52 1.14 -15.51 1.59
N ILE A 53 0.75 -15.20 0.35
CA ILE A 53 -0.29 -15.91 -0.38
C ILE A 53 0.30 -16.39 -1.68
N VAL A 54 0.03 -17.64 -2.03
CA VAL A 54 0.53 -18.28 -3.25
C VAL A 54 -0.66 -18.86 -4.01
N SER A 55 -0.71 -18.61 -5.30
CA SER A 55 -1.69 -19.22 -6.21
C SER A 55 -0.97 -19.89 -7.37
N PHE A 56 -1.36 -21.13 -7.68
CA PHE A 56 -0.93 -21.87 -8.87
C PHE A 56 -2.02 -21.97 -9.94
N SER A 57 -3.19 -21.36 -9.70
CA SER A 57 -4.29 -21.38 -10.66
C SER A 57 -4.02 -20.38 -11.78
N THR A 58 -3.53 -20.84 -12.92
CA THR A 58 -3.31 -20.02 -14.11
C THR A 58 -4.56 -19.24 -14.54
N PRO A 59 -5.78 -19.82 -14.56
CA PRO A 59 -6.99 -19.07 -14.89
C PRO A 59 -7.26 -17.92 -13.91
N LEU A 60 -7.09 -18.14 -12.60
CA LEU A 60 -7.27 -17.10 -11.60
C LEU A 60 -6.22 -15.99 -11.74
N ILE A 61 -4.98 -16.38 -12.04
CA ILE A 61 -3.87 -15.44 -12.23
C ILE A 61 -4.15 -14.54 -13.42
N ASP A 62 -4.54 -15.12 -14.57
CA ASP A 62 -4.72 -14.37 -15.81
C ASP A 62 -6.00 -13.53 -15.83
N ALA A 63 -7.10 -14.06 -15.30
CA ALA A 63 -8.38 -13.38 -15.32
C ALA A 63 -8.54 -12.31 -14.23
N VAL A 64 -7.90 -12.50 -13.06
CA VAL A 64 -8.17 -11.65 -11.89
C VAL A 64 -6.91 -11.02 -11.33
N ILE A 65 -5.89 -11.83 -11.00
CA ILE A 65 -4.73 -11.33 -10.26
C ILE A 65 -3.91 -10.39 -11.14
N ALA A 66 -3.49 -10.84 -12.33
CA ALA A 66 -2.63 -10.07 -13.22
C ALA A 66 -3.24 -8.72 -13.66
N PRO A 67 -4.49 -8.65 -14.10
CA PRO A 67 -5.07 -7.40 -14.59
C PRO A 67 -5.50 -6.44 -13.45
N HIS A 68 -5.93 -6.97 -12.31
CA HIS A 68 -6.69 -6.17 -11.35
C HIS A 68 -6.05 -6.05 -9.96
N ALA A 69 -5.26 -7.03 -9.53
CA ALA A 69 -4.61 -6.96 -8.23
C ALA A 69 -3.45 -5.97 -8.26
N ARG A 70 -3.48 -4.96 -7.40
CA ARG A 70 -2.44 -3.93 -7.26
C ARG A 70 -2.22 -3.61 -5.79
N LYS A 71 -1.04 -3.10 -5.46
CA LYS A 71 -0.74 -2.57 -4.14
C LYS A 71 -1.86 -1.64 -3.64
N GLY A 72 -2.27 -1.80 -2.40
CA GLY A 72 -3.32 -1.01 -1.76
C GLY A 72 -4.75 -1.51 -2.00
N LYS A 73 -4.97 -2.43 -2.94
CA LYS A 73 -6.30 -3.02 -3.15
C LYS A 73 -6.69 -3.92 -1.99
N GLN A 74 -7.94 -3.79 -1.55
CA GLN A 74 -8.54 -4.68 -0.57
C GLN A 74 -9.02 -5.95 -1.25
N VAL A 75 -8.68 -7.08 -0.67
CA VAL A 75 -9.01 -8.40 -1.20
C VAL A 75 -9.53 -9.33 -0.09
N SER A 76 -10.41 -10.24 -0.46
CA SER A 76 -10.77 -11.42 0.31
C SER A 76 -10.06 -12.63 -0.26
N VAL A 77 -9.39 -13.37 0.58
CA VAL A 77 -8.64 -14.57 0.20
C VAL A 77 -9.09 -15.73 1.05
N GLU A 78 -9.38 -16.83 0.39
CA GLU A 78 -9.66 -18.10 1.05
C GLU A 78 -8.71 -19.17 0.50
N GLY A 79 -8.05 -19.89 1.41
CA GLY A 79 -7.07 -20.88 1.06
C GLY A 79 -6.75 -21.85 2.20
N GLN A 80 -5.66 -22.54 2.06
CA GLN A 80 -5.13 -23.49 3.06
C GLN A 80 -3.80 -22.98 3.60
N LEU A 81 -3.60 -23.08 4.90
CA LEU A 81 -2.31 -22.80 5.52
C LEU A 81 -1.34 -23.93 5.20
N ARG A 82 -0.17 -23.60 4.66
CA ARG A 82 0.90 -24.55 4.36
C ARG A 82 2.22 -24.03 4.88
N THR A 83 2.91 -24.88 5.64
CA THR A 83 4.30 -24.61 6.05
C THR A 83 5.22 -25.49 5.23
N ARG A 84 6.18 -24.88 4.55
CA ARG A 84 7.26 -25.59 3.85
C ARG A 84 8.60 -25.35 4.52
N GLN A 85 9.40 -26.38 4.51
CA GLN A 85 10.79 -26.35 4.95
C GLN A 85 11.69 -26.09 3.74
N TRP A 86 12.74 -25.32 3.94
CA TRP A 86 13.77 -25.08 2.93
C TRP A 86 15.11 -24.79 3.62
N VAL A 87 16.19 -24.97 2.89
CA VAL A 87 17.55 -24.73 3.40
C VAL A 87 18.05 -23.44 2.77
N ASP A 88 18.54 -22.51 3.59
CA ASP A 88 19.11 -21.26 3.10
C ASP A 88 20.55 -21.47 2.58
N GLN A 89 21.15 -20.42 2.01
CA GLN A 89 22.51 -20.48 1.46
C GLN A 89 23.57 -20.81 2.50
N GLY A 90 23.29 -20.60 3.77
CA GLY A 90 24.16 -20.97 4.90
C GLY A 90 23.96 -22.38 5.41
N GLY A 91 23.14 -23.22 4.75
CA GLY A 91 22.83 -24.58 5.18
C GLY A 91 21.84 -24.66 6.34
N ILE A 92 21.25 -23.55 6.75
CA ILE A 92 20.31 -23.50 7.87
C ILE A 92 18.91 -23.86 7.38
N THR A 93 18.27 -24.80 8.07
CA THR A 93 16.87 -25.16 7.82
C THR A 93 15.94 -24.06 8.29
N ARG A 94 15.08 -23.60 7.38
CA ARG A 94 14.07 -22.57 7.65
C ARG A 94 12.68 -23.06 7.30
N TYR A 95 11.70 -22.49 7.97
CA TYR A 95 10.28 -22.76 7.73
C TYR A 95 9.60 -21.50 7.23
N THR A 96 8.77 -21.65 6.22
CA THR A 96 7.94 -20.55 5.72
C THR A 96 6.50 -20.99 5.68
N THR A 97 5.64 -20.25 6.38
CA THR A 97 4.20 -20.46 6.36
C THR A 97 3.56 -19.52 5.36
N GLU A 98 2.74 -20.08 4.49
CA GLU A 98 2.06 -19.37 3.42
C GLU A 98 0.63 -19.88 3.24
N ILE A 99 -0.24 -19.08 2.65
CA ILE A 99 -1.63 -19.44 2.36
C ILE A 99 -1.70 -19.82 0.89
N LEU A 100 -2.04 -21.07 0.62
CA LEU A 100 -2.18 -21.60 -0.72
C LEU A 100 -3.62 -21.49 -1.19
N ILE A 101 -3.84 -20.75 -2.26
CA ILE A 101 -5.12 -20.70 -2.97
C ILE A 101 -5.16 -21.92 -3.91
N GLY A 102 -5.78 -22.98 -3.43
CA GLY A 102 -6.00 -24.22 -4.19
C GLY A 102 -7.32 -24.19 -4.98
N PRO A 103 -7.71 -25.33 -5.59
CA PRO A 103 -8.93 -25.43 -6.39
C PRO A 103 -10.23 -25.10 -5.65
N ARG A 104 -10.24 -25.23 -4.33
CA ARG A 104 -11.37 -24.88 -3.45
C ARG A 104 -11.22 -23.54 -2.77
N GLY A 105 -10.14 -22.83 -3.05
CA GLY A 105 -9.89 -21.49 -2.52
C GLY A 105 -10.54 -20.44 -3.40
N SER A 106 -10.63 -19.23 -2.88
CA SER A 106 -11.16 -18.08 -3.60
C SER A 106 -10.25 -16.86 -3.45
N PHE A 107 -10.28 -16.00 -4.45
CA PHE A 107 -9.65 -14.68 -4.41
C PHE A 107 -10.62 -13.68 -5.01
N GLN A 108 -11.00 -12.69 -4.24
CA GLN A 108 -11.96 -11.66 -4.65
C GLN A 108 -11.39 -10.29 -4.37
N LEU A 109 -11.46 -9.39 -5.35
CA LEU A 109 -11.19 -7.99 -5.16
C LEU A 109 -12.41 -7.35 -4.51
N LEU A 110 -12.19 -6.75 -3.35
CA LEU A 110 -13.20 -5.94 -2.69
C LEU A 110 -13.04 -4.50 -3.18
N GLY A 111 -14.16 -3.77 -3.31
CA GLY A 111 -14.08 -2.35 -3.63
C GLY A 111 -13.26 -1.62 -2.57
N THR A 112 -12.49 -0.61 -2.97
CA THR A 112 -11.85 0.28 -2.00
C THR A 112 -12.94 0.83 -1.09
N PRO A 113 -12.81 0.78 0.24
CA PRO A 113 -13.73 1.48 1.13
C PRO A 113 -13.77 2.94 0.67
N ARG A 114 -14.93 3.40 0.25
CA ARG A 114 -15.13 4.83 0.01
C ARG A 114 -14.82 5.50 1.34
N PRO A 115 -13.90 6.48 1.39
CA PRO A 115 -13.72 7.22 2.63
C PRO A 115 -15.11 7.70 3.05
N ALA A 116 -15.46 7.47 4.32
CA ALA A 116 -16.71 7.94 4.85
C ALA A 116 -16.77 9.43 4.55
N VAL A 117 -17.63 9.81 3.63
CA VAL A 117 -17.98 11.20 3.41
C VAL A 117 -18.56 11.64 4.75
N GLY A 118 -17.83 12.48 5.48
CA GLY A 118 -18.36 13.16 6.65
C GLY A 118 -19.71 13.78 6.28
N PRO A 119 -20.60 14.02 7.25
CA PRO A 119 -21.93 14.50 6.97
C PRO A 119 -21.82 15.71 6.02
N ALA A 120 -22.42 15.56 4.83
CA ALA A 120 -22.55 16.63 3.88
C ALA A 120 -23.26 17.78 4.61
N GLY A 121 -22.57 18.88 4.79
CA GLY A 121 -23.20 20.12 5.15
C GLY A 121 -24.28 20.46 4.11
N PRO A 122 -25.33 21.19 4.49
CA PRO A 122 -26.47 21.41 3.63
C PRO A 122 -26.02 22.07 2.33
N SER A 123 -26.31 21.41 1.22
CA SER A 123 -26.26 21.95 -0.12
C SER A 123 -27.28 23.09 -0.21
N GLY A 124 -26.80 24.30 -0.07
CA GLY A 124 -27.56 25.46 -0.47
C GLY A 124 -27.53 25.59 -1.98
N SER A 125 -28.56 25.12 -2.64
CA SER A 125 -28.90 25.53 -3.97
C SER A 125 -29.62 26.85 -3.85
N GLU A 126 -29.07 27.87 -4.45
CA GLU A 126 -29.93 28.88 -5.10
C GLU A 126 -29.07 29.63 -6.07
N ALA A 127 -29.49 29.49 -7.32
CA ALA A 127 -29.11 30.32 -8.43
C ALA A 127 -29.78 31.69 -8.25
N GLU A 128 -29.02 32.72 -8.42
CA GLU A 128 -29.57 33.92 -9.05
C GLU A 128 -28.46 34.70 -9.73
N SER A 129 -28.67 34.83 -11.00
CA SER A 129 -27.99 35.69 -11.92
C SER A 129 -28.32 37.15 -11.62
N GLU A 130 -27.31 37.97 -11.42
CA GLU A 130 -27.45 39.39 -11.73
C GLU A 130 -26.15 39.94 -12.29
N LEU A 131 -26.27 40.33 -13.54
CA LEU A 131 -25.36 41.15 -14.30
C LEU A 131 -25.31 42.55 -13.67
N VAL A 132 -24.14 43.01 -13.29
CA VAL A 132 -23.88 44.46 -13.23
C VAL A 132 -22.52 44.72 -13.87
N GLU A 133 -22.59 45.52 -14.92
CA GLU A 133 -21.49 46.12 -15.66
C GLU A 133 -20.79 47.22 -14.85
N HIS A 134 -19.52 47.45 -15.28
CA HIS A 134 -18.70 48.67 -15.12
C HIS A 134 -18.16 49.01 -13.72
N ASP A 135 -16.90 49.21 -13.56
CA ASP A 135 -16.11 50.35 -14.04
C ASP A 135 -14.60 50.11 -13.78
N ASP A 136 -13.84 50.68 -14.68
CA ASP A 136 -12.40 50.91 -14.65
C ASP A 136 -11.89 51.54 -13.36
N ILE A 137 -10.79 51.04 -12.81
CA ILE A 137 -9.78 51.86 -12.11
C ILE A 137 -8.45 51.16 -12.14
N GLU A 138 -7.57 51.56 -13.04
CA GLU A 138 -6.21 52.11 -12.92
C GLU A 138 -5.21 51.41 -11.96
N MET A 139 -4.20 50.84 -12.56
CA MET A 139 -2.92 50.48 -11.94
C MET A 139 -2.17 51.72 -11.45
N PRO A 140 -1.38 51.61 -10.41
CA PRO A 140 -0.08 52.26 -10.44
C PRO A 140 1.10 51.28 -10.31
N GLU A 141 2.08 51.66 -11.01
CA GLU A 141 3.37 51.08 -11.28
C GLU A 141 4.25 50.86 -10.03
N THR A 142 5.19 49.96 -10.26
CA THR A 142 6.39 49.67 -9.47
C THR A 142 7.24 50.89 -9.15
N PRO A 143 8.17 50.80 -8.16
CA PRO A 143 9.56 50.64 -8.51
C PRO A 143 10.35 49.64 -7.60
N SER A 144 11.12 48.75 -8.24
CA SER A 144 12.57 48.79 -8.45
C SER A 144 13.45 48.95 -7.22
N GLU A 145 14.31 47.95 -7.13
CA GLU A 145 15.73 47.99 -6.81
C GLU A 145 16.23 47.80 -5.39
N ARG A 146 17.25 47.00 -5.47
CA ARG A 146 18.50 46.84 -4.68
C ARG A 146 18.44 45.74 -3.62
N GLY A 147 19.08 44.63 -3.80
CA GLY A 147 20.53 44.51 -4.02
C GLY A 147 21.19 44.25 -2.67
N ASN A 148 21.57 43.04 -2.40
CA ASN A 148 22.87 42.81 -1.79
C ASN A 148 23.36 41.36 -1.93
N ARG A 149 24.47 41.24 -2.55
CA ARG A 149 25.43 40.14 -2.55
C ARG A 149 26.02 40.02 -1.14
N VAL A 150 26.35 38.83 -0.71
CA VAL A 150 27.64 38.38 -0.12
C VAL A 150 27.49 36.86 0.03
N ALA A 151 28.11 36.02 -0.73
CA ALA A 151 29.47 35.56 -0.74
C ALA A 151 29.88 34.74 0.50
N ALA A 152 30.11 33.44 0.19
CA ALA A 152 31.30 32.64 0.44
C ALA A 152 31.48 31.99 1.83
N ARG A 153 31.69 30.70 1.86
CA ARG A 153 32.92 29.91 2.08
C ARG A 153 32.57 28.63 2.81
N ALA A 154 32.65 27.48 2.16
CA ALA A 154 33.80 26.55 2.14
C ALA A 154 34.39 26.20 3.52
N ALA A 155 34.26 24.92 3.85
CA ALA A 155 35.17 23.99 4.50
C ALA A 155 34.34 22.75 4.85
N GLY A 156 34.42 21.56 4.33
CA GLY A 156 35.63 20.79 4.12
C GLY A 156 36.07 20.12 5.40
N MET A 157 35.67 18.82 5.61
CA MET A 157 36.60 17.82 6.07
C MET A 157 35.90 16.45 6.27
N PRO A 158 36.60 15.36 6.07
CA PRO A 158 36.09 14.01 5.89
C PRO A 158 35.89 13.31 7.23
N VAL A 159 34.89 12.45 7.31
CA VAL A 159 34.79 11.52 8.44
C VAL A 159 35.22 10.15 7.97
N SER A 160 36.28 9.74 8.61
CA SER A 160 36.98 8.46 8.57
C SER A 160 36.00 7.29 8.74
N LEU A 161 36.20 6.29 7.88
CA LEU A 161 35.86 4.90 8.18
C LEU A 161 36.81 4.46 9.30
N ASP A 162 36.22 3.89 10.32
CA ASP A 162 36.73 2.86 11.20
C ASP A 162 35.96 2.95 12.51
N ASP A 163 35.05 2.05 12.71
CA ASP A 163 34.86 1.31 13.94
C ASP A 163 33.60 0.45 13.82
N CYS A 164 33.83 -0.79 13.48
CA CYS A 164 32.88 -1.85 13.72
C CYS A 164 33.61 -2.91 14.58
N PRO A 165 33.28 -3.08 15.83
CA PRO A 165 33.66 -4.30 16.54
C PRO A 165 32.49 -5.30 16.56
N ILE A 166 32.85 -6.48 16.04
CA ILE A 166 32.43 -7.87 16.33
C ILE A 166 30.94 -8.17 16.43
#